data_9a515b6e4fedbffcfb7b4b2710611115
#
_entry.id   9a515b6e4fedbffcfb7b4b2710611115
#
_cell.length_a   1.000
_cell.length_b   1.000
_cell.length_c   1.000
_cell.angle_alpha   90.00
_cell.angle_beta   90.00
_cell.angle_gamma   90.00
#
_symmetry.space_group_name_H-M   'P 1'
#
loop_
_entity.id
_entity.type
_entity.pdbx_description
1 polymer ?
#
loop_
_entity_poly.entity_id
_entity_poly.type
_entity_poly.pdbx_seq_one_letter_code
_entity_poly.pdbx_strand_id
1 'polypeptide(L)'
;MPDANELLRINHEVTSERDPEKRRVAIERAYVEDLRFIDSEAELVGRQAFSDRVQKILDDAPADFVLEEDGPAYVGPDTAAQPWRFGPPGNPTLRGMDVLTLRDGKVSAVRGLLGS
;
A
#
# COMPACT_ATOMS: atom_id res chain seq x y z
N MET A 1 8.41 -1.76 18.28
CA MET A 1 8.07 -2.47 17.06
C MET A 1 6.64 -2.11 16.66
N PRO A 2 6.38 -1.67 15.41
CA PRO A 2 5.03 -1.34 15.00
C PRO A 2 4.10 -2.56 15.06
N ASP A 3 2.87 -2.34 15.46
CA ASP A 3 1.85 -3.38 15.38
C ASP A 3 1.20 -3.40 13.97
N ALA A 4 0.32 -4.36 13.74
CA ALA A 4 -0.30 -4.53 12.42
C ALA A 4 -1.13 -3.31 11.99
N ASN A 5 -1.80 -2.64 12.93
CA ASN A 5 -2.56 -1.43 12.62
C ASN A 5 -1.65 -0.29 12.18
N GLU A 6 -0.51 -0.13 12.84
CA GLU A 6 0.49 0.87 12.45
C GLU A 6 1.08 0.57 11.08
N LEU A 7 1.36 -0.71 10.78
CA LEU A 7 1.87 -1.12 9.47
C LEU A 7 0.85 -0.87 8.35
N LEU A 8 -0.43 -1.09 8.60
CA LEU A 8 -1.48 -0.73 7.66
C LEU A 8 -1.52 0.78 7.42
N ARG A 9 -1.38 1.56 8.47
CA ARG A 9 -1.36 3.03 8.36
C ARG A 9 -0.16 3.50 7.57
N ILE A 10 1.02 2.92 7.82
CA ILE A 10 2.23 3.24 7.06
C ILE A 10 2.06 2.84 5.60
N ASN A 11 1.47 1.68 5.33
CA ASN A 11 1.20 1.25 3.95
C ASN A 11 0.29 2.25 3.23
N HIS A 12 -0.74 2.75 3.90
CA HIS A 12 -1.63 3.77 3.32
C HIS A 12 -0.85 5.05 3.01
N GLU A 13 0.01 5.51 3.91
CA GLU A 13 0.86 6.68 3.68
C GLU A 13 1.80 6.46 2.51
N VAL A 14 2.47 5.31 2.44
CA VAL A 14 3.41 4.97 1.37
C VAL A 14 2.72 4.98 0.00
N THR A 15 1.55 4.35 -0.08
CA THR A 15 0.83 4.23 -1.36
C THR A 15 0.17 5.53 -1.81
N SER A 16 0.07 6.52 -0.92
CA SER A 16 -0.46 7.84 -1.25
C SER A 16 0.63 8.94 -1.30
N GLU A 17 1.90 8.60 -0.98
CA GLU A 17 2.99 9.58 -0.95
C GLU A 17 3.55 9.83 -2.35
N ARG A 18 3.40 11.06 -2.84
CA ARG A 18 3.86 11.45 -4.17
C ARG A 18 5.34 11.80 -4.21
N ASP A 19 5.94 12.17 -3.07
CA ASP A 19 7.37 12.47 -2.97
C ASP A 19 8.16 11.16 -2.83
N PRO A 20 8.98 10.78 -3.84
CA PRO A 20 9.70 9.51 -3.81
C PRO A 20 10.70 9.40 -2.67
N GLU A 21 11.28 10.51 -2.21
CA GLU A 21 12.24 10.48 -1.10
C GLU A 21 11.55 10.20 0.24
N LYS A 22 10.43 10.85 0.50
CA LYS A 22 9.65 10.60 1.71
C LYS A 22 9.13 9.16 1.72
N ARG A 23 8.69 8.68 0.57
CA ARG A 23 8.21 7.29 0.43
C ARG A 23 9.34 6.31 0.71
N ARG A 24 10.54 6.56 0.17
CA ARG A 24 11.71 5.70 0.40
C ARG A 24 12.01 5.54 1.89
N VAL A 25 12.00 6.63 2.63
CA VAL A 25 12.27 6.61 4.07
C VAL A 25 11.23 5.75 4.81
N ALA A 26 9.95 5.92 4.49
CA ALA A 26 8.89 5.15 5.11
C ALA A 26 8.99 3.65 4.76
N ILE A 27 9.32 3.33 3.52
CA ILE A 27 9.48 1.95 3.07
C ILE A 27 10.64 1.27 3.80
N GLU A 28 11.79 1.93 3.94
CA GLU A 28 12.93 1.35 4.63
C GLU A 28 12.63 1.01 6.08
N ARG A 29 11.77 1.78 6.73
CA ARG A 29 11.41 1.55 8.13
C ARG A 29 10.46 0.38 8.34
N ALA A 30 9.55 0.14 7.43
CA ALA A 30 8.41 -0.74 7.67
C ALA A 30 8.38 -2.01 6.81
N TYR A 31 9.18 -2.08 5.75
CA TYR A 31 9.14 -3.19 4.80
C TYR A 31 10.48 -3.92 4.75
N VAL A 32 10.43 -5.24 4.57
CA VAL A 32 11.66 -6.03 4.41
C VAL A 32 12.31 -5.76 3.05
N GLU A 33 13.63 -6.06 2.94
CA GLU A 33 14.37 -5.82 1.70
C GLU A 33 13.83 -6.64 0.52
N ASP A 34 13.44 -7.87 0.77
CA ASP A 34 12.92 -8.79 -0.24
C ASP A 34 11.40 -8.73 -0.35
N LEU A 35 10.81 -7.57 -0.04
CA LEU A 35 9.38 -7.32 -0.16
C LEU A 35 8.85 -7.81 -1.50
N ARG A 36 7.70 -8.48 -1.46
CA ARG A 36 6.94 -8.84 -2.67
C ARG A 36 5.71 -7.96 -2.78
N PHE A 37 5.51 -7.38 -3.95
CA PHE A 37 4.31 -6.62 -4.26
C PHE A 37 3.58 -7.28 -5.43
N ILE A 38 2.32 -7.59 -5.25
CA ILE A 38 1.50 -8.25 -6.26
C ILE A 38 0.20 -7.46 -6.44
N ASP A 39 -0.07 -7.02 -7.66
CA ASP A 39 -1.37 -6.45 -8.01
C ASP A 39 -1.89 -7.11 -9.29
N SER A 40 -2.97 -6.57 -9.88
CA SER A 40 -3.59 -7.16 -11.07
C SER A 40 -2.70 -7.11 -12.32
N GLU A 41 -1.66 -6.29 -12.32
CA GLU A 41 -0.82 -6.06 -13.50
C GLU A 41 0.64 -6.45 -13.30
N ALA A 42 1.10 -6.62 -12.07
CA ALA A 42 2.52 -6.80 -11.81
C ALA A 42 2.78 -7.68 -10.59
N GLU A 43 3.89 -8.40 -10.62
CA GLU A 43 4.48 -9.04 -9.47
C GLU A 43 5.93 -8.59 -9.39
N LEU A 44 6.28 -7.92 -8.30
CA LEU A 44 7.58 -7.26 -8.15
C LEU A 44 8.24 -7.69 -6.85
N VAL A 45 9.57 -7.64 -6.84
CA VAL A 45 10.37 -7.95 -5.64
C VAL A 45 11.30 -6.77 -5.37
N GLY A 46 11.35 -6.37 -4.09
CA GLY A 46 12.27 -5.34 -3.62
C GLY A 46 11.60 -4.01 -3.35
N ARG A 47 12.20 -3.26 -2.44
CA ARG A 47 11.69 -1.96 -1.99
C ARG A 47 11.65 -0.93 -3.11
N GLN A 48 12.70 -0.87 -3.93
CA GLN A 48 12.76 0.11 -5.02
C GLN A 48 11.71 -0.17 -6.08
N ALA A 49 11.54 -1.44 -6.46
CA ALA A 49 10.53 -1.82 -7.45
C ALA A 49 9.12 -1.48 -6.94
N PHE A 50 8.86 -1.67 -5.67
CA PHE A 50 7.59 -1.29 -5.05
C PHE A 50 7.39 0.23 -5.11
N SER A 51 8.39 1.01 -4.72
CA SER A 51 8.32 2.47 -4.78
C SER A 51 8.08 2.97 -6.21
N ASP A 52 8.77 2.40 -7.19
CA ASP A 52 8.60 2.75 -8.60
C ASP A 52 7.19 2.43 -9.09
N ARG A 53 6.61 1.32 -8.64
CA ARG A 53 5.24 0.94 -8.99
C ARG A 53 4.23 1.91 -8.41
N VAL A 54 4.41 2.32 -7.16
CA VAL A 54 3.56 3.32 -6.51
C VAL A 54 3.64 4.65 -7.28
N GLN A 55 4.85 5.07 -7.63
CA GLN A 55 5.05 6.31 -8.39
C GLN A 55 4.29 6.26 -9.71
N LYS A 56 4.39 5.14 -10.43
CA LYS A 56 3.71 4.98 -11.70
C LYS A 56 2.19 5.06 -11.56
N ILE A 57 1.63 4.38 -10.56
CA ILE A 57 0.19 4.42 -10.30
C ILE A 57 -0.27 5.85 -10.02
N LEU A 58 0.47 6.57 -9.18
CA LEU A 58 0.12 7.95 -8.83
C LEU A 58 0.29 8.90 -10.02
N ASP A 59 1.34 8.73 -10.81
CA ASP A 59 1.58 9.57 -11.98
C ASP A 59 0.56 9.34 -13.10
N ASP A 60 0.10 8.10 -13.26
CA ASP A 60 -0.88 7.74 -14.29
C ASP A 60 -2.31 8.15 -13.90
N ALA A 61 -2.56 8.38 -12.62
CA ALA A 61 -3.88 8.78 -12.15
C ALA A 61 -4.11 10.28 -12.33
N PRO A 62 -5.38 10.70 -12.53
CA PRO A 62 -5.70 12.13 -12.52
C PRO A 62 -5.24 12.81 -11.23
N ALA A 63 -4.86 14.10 -11.33
CA ALA A 63 -4.26 14.83 -10.22
C ALA A 63 -5.17 14.99 -9.01
N ASP A 64 -6.48 14.92 -9.20
CA ASP A 64 -7.46 15.05 -8.11
C ASP A 64 -7.79 13.73 -7.41
N PHE A 65 -7.20 12.61 -7.86
CA PHE A 65 -7.40 11.31 -7.20
C PHE A 65 -6.74 11.31 -5.83
N VAL A 66 -7.50 10.86 -4.83
CA VAL A 66 -7.01 10.66 -3.47
C VAL A 66 -7.29 9.22 -3.04
N LEU A 67 -6.37 8.66 -2.29
CA LEU A 67 -6.52 7.34 -1.70
C LEU A 67 -7.09 7.51 -0.30
N GLU A 68 -8.21 6.87 -0.02
CA GLU A 68 -8.89 6.95 1.27
C GLU A 68 -9.18 5.55 1.79
N GLU A 69 -9.18 5.40 3.10
CA GLU A 69 -9.63 4.16 3.72
C GLU A 69 -11.13 3.99 3.50
N ASP A 70 -11.58 2.77 3.19
CA ASP A 70 -12.97 2.49 2.82
C ASP A 70 -13.59 1.42 3.72
N GLY A 71 -13.34 1.50 5.01
CA GLY A 71 -13.91 0.60 5.98
C GLY A 71 -12.90 0.21 7.04
N PRO A 72 -13.28 -0.71 7.95
CA PRO A 72 -12.41 -1.11 9.05
C PRO A 72 -11.24 -1.96 8.57
N ALA A 73 -10.15 -1.90 9.32
CA ALA A 73 -9.02 -2.80 9.14
C ALA A 73 -9.34 -4.17 9.74
N TYR A 74 -8.76 -5.21 9.15
CA TYR A 74 -8.83 -6.57 9.67
C TYR A 74 -7.41 -7.04 9.96
N VAL A 75 -7.17 -7.54 11.15
CA VAL A 75 -5.82 -7.84 11.63
C VAL A 75 -5.75 -9.26 12.19
N GLY A 76 -4.78 -10.03 11.73
CA GLY A 76 -4.43 -11.36 12.25
C GLY A 76 -2.99 -11.39 12.75
N PRO A 77 -2.48 -12.56 13.15
CA PRO A 77 -1.11 -12.66 13.70
C PRO A 77 -0.01 -12.26 12.72
N ASP A 78 -0.18 -12.61 11.45
CA ASP A 78 0.83 -12.36 10.41
C ASP A 78 0.24 -11.80 9.14
N THR A 79 -1.02 -11.34 9.19
CA THR A 79 -1.75 -10.82 8.03
C THR A 79 -2.62 -9.65 8.47
N ALA A 80 -2.69 -8.63 7.65
CA ALA A 80 -3.56 -7.49 7.90
C ALA A 80 -4.15 -7.00 6.59
N ALA A 81 -5.36 -6.46 6.62
CA ALA A 81 -6.04 -6.01 5.42
C ALA A 81 -6.75 -4.68 5.66
N GLN A 82 -6.70 -3.81 4.66
CA GLN A 82 -7.36 -2.52 4.70
C GLN A 82 -8.09 -2.27 3.39
N PRO A 83 -9.42 -2.12 3.41
CA PRO A 83 -10.16 -1.65 2.24
C PRO A 83 -9.79 -0.21 1.92
N TRP A 84 -9.73 0.11 0.62
CA TRP A 84 -9.44 1.46 0.16
C TRP A 84 -10.34 1.84 -1.02
N ARG A 85 -10.46 3.15 -1.23
CA ARG A 85 -11.08 3.73 -2.40
C ARG A 85 -10.16 4.79 -3.00
N PHE A 86 -10.18 4.93 -4.31
CA PHE A 86 -9.30 5.82 -5.05
C PHE A 86 -10.10 6.56 -6.11
N GLY A 87 -9.99 7.87 -6.13
CA GLY A 87 -10.74 8.72 -7.05
C GLY A 87 -10.83 10.14 -6.54
N PRO A 88 -11.62 11.00 -7.19
CA PRO A 88 -11.87 12.34 -6.66
C PRO A 88 -12.52 12.28 -5.27
N PRO A 89 -12.22 13.22 -4.37
CA PRO A 89 -12.83 13.25 -3.05
C PRO A 89 -14.35 13.15 -3.13
N GLY A 90 -14.93 12.22 -2.36
CA GLY A 90 -16.37 12.00 -2.33
C GLY A 90 -16.96 11.30 -3.55
N ASN A 91 -16.14 10.96 -4.54
CA ASN A 91 -16.62 10.32 -5.76
C ASN A 91 -15.60 9.26 -6.23
N PRO A 92 -15.39 8.18 -5.45
CA PRO A 92 -14.39 7.19 -5.78
C PRO A 92 -14.71 6.45 -7.08
N THR A 93 -13.66 6.24 -7.89
CA THR A 93 -13.74 5.54 -9.16
C THR A 93 -13.36 4.07 -9.03
N LEU A 94 -12.41 3.79 -8.13
CA LEU A 94 -11.89 2.45 -7.88
C LEU A 94 -12.01 2.12 -6.40
N ARG A 95 -12.22 0.84 -6.12
CA ARG A 95 -12.20 0.29 -4.77
C ARG A 95 -11.40 -0.98 -4.76
N GLY A 96 -10.79 -1.26 -3.63
CA GLY A 96 -10.01 -2.46 -3.48
C GLY A 96 -9.61 -2.71 -2.05
N MET A 97 -8.65 -3.59 -1.89
CA MET A 97 -8.14 -3.97 -0.58
C MET A 97 -6.65 -4.25 -0.69
N ASP A 98 -5.88 -3.71 0.24
CA ASP A 98 -4.49 -4.09 0.42
C ASP A 98 -4.41 -5.15 1.50
N VAL A 99 -3.77 -6.28 1.18
CA VAL A 99 -3.53 -7.36 2.13
C VAL A 99 -2.02 -7.46 2.36
N LEU A 100 -1.62 -7.28 3.60
CA LEU A 100 -0.23 -7.32 4.01
C LEU A 100 0.09 -8.66 4.65
N THR A 101 1.23 -9.24 4.29
CA THR A 101 1.84 -10.33 5.04
C THR A 101 2.94 -9.72 5.90
N LEU A 102 3.00 -10.12 7.17
CA LEU A 102 3.91 -9.55 8.15
C LEU A 102 4.96 -10.59 8.56
N ARG A 103 6.19 -10.14 8.72
CA ARG A 103 7.31 -10.97 9.15
C ARG A 103 8.22 -10.16 10.06
N ASP A 104 8.37 -10.61 11.30
CA ASP A 104 9.24 -9.97 12.29
C ASP A 104 8.93 -8.48 12.50
N GLY A 105 7.65 -8.12 12.52
CA GLY A 105 7.22 -6.75 12.75
C GLY A 105 7.34 -5.82 11.55
N LYS A 106 7.56 -6.39 10.36
CA LYS A 106 7.65 -5.63 9.11
C LYS A 106 6.76 -6.24 8.04
N VAL A 107 6.46 -5.47 7.00
CA VAL A 107 5.68 -5.94 5.86
C VAL A 107 6.60 -6.74 4.94
N SER A 108 6.26 -8.00 4.69
CA SER A 108 7.01 -8.88 3.79
C SER A 108 6.34 -9.07 2.43
N ALA A 109 5.04 -8.82 2.34
CA ALA A 109 4.32 -8.85 1.07
C ALA A 109 3.13 -7.91 1.11
N VAL A 110 2.84 -7.30 -0.02
CA VAL A 110 1.64 -6.48 -0.24
C VAL A 110 0.90 -7.04 -1.43
N ARG A 111 -0.37 -7.40 -1.24
CA ARG A 111 -1.27 -7.77 -2.33
C ARG A 111 -2.30 -6.67 -2.48
N GLY A 112 -2.31 -6.03 -3.65
CA GLY A 112 -3.33 -5.06 -3.99
C GLY A 112 -4.45 -5.74 -4.76
N LEU A 113 -5.61 -5.89 -4.15
CA LEU A 113 -6.78 -6.49 -4.76
C LEU A 113 -7.71 -5.39 -5.27
N LEU A 114 -8.17 -5.55 -6.49
CA LEU A 114 -9.09 -4.60 -7.10
C LEU A 114 -10.51 -5.11 -6.99
N GLY A 115 -11.42 -4.27 -6.51
CA GLY A 115 -12.83 -4.59 -6.44
C GLY A 115 -13.48 -4.61 -7.83
N SER A 116 -14.47 -5.45 -7.99
CA SER A 116 -15.23 -5.55 -9.24
C SER A 116 -16.53 -4.77 -9.21
#